data_415acd0938889ca378a02f93d02b9bbb
#
_entry.id   415acd0938889ca378a02f93d02b9bbb
#
_cell.length_a   1.000
_cell.length_b   1.000
_cell.length_c   1.000
_cell.angle_alpha   90.00
_cell.angle_beta   90.00
_cell.angle_gamma   90.00
#
_symmetry.space_group_name_H-M   'P 1'
#
loop_
_entity.id
_entity.type
_entity.pdbx_description
1 polymer ?
#
loop_
_entity_poly.entity_id
_entity_poly.type
_entity_poly.pdbx_seq_one_letter_code
_entity_poly.pdbx_strand_id
1 'polypeptide(L)'
;IYSESLRNLGTPVFSKQLIDSLQREFPEDTDILTVRNEGKAVSSVFNFYFKGQVLPYYGGGKPQARELKSNDYMYYQLMCHAVREKACNFYDFGRSKLDSGAYSYKKHWGMQDELLHYQFYLIKAEQLANLSPNNPKYQLFIKLWQKLPLAISRWLGPKLAHYLG
;
A
#
# COMPACT_ATOMS: atom_id res chain seq x y z
N ILE A 1 10.76 -1.29 -5.81
CA ILE A 1 9.71 -0.26 -5.91
C ILE A 1 9.04 -0.07 -4.56
N TYR A 2 8.31 -1.05 -4.04
CA TYR A 2 7.53 -0.94 -2.80
C TYR A 2 8.36 -0.40 -1.61
N SER A 3 9.54 -0.98 -1.34
CA SER A 3 10.42 -0.50 -0.26
C SER A 3 10.88 0.95 -0.43
N GLU A 4 11.17 1.37 -1.67
CA GLU A 4 11.56 2.74 -1.98
C GLU A 4 10.39 3.70 -1.82
N SER A 5 9.20 3.31 -2.28
CA SER A 5 7.97 4.08 -2.11
C SER A 5 7.65 4.31 -0.64
N LEU A 6 7.68 3.26 0.20
CA LEU A 6 7.41 3.39 1.64
C LEU A 6 8.47 4.22 2.36
N ARG A 7 9.78 4.05 2.03
CA ARG A 7 10.83 4.89 2.58
C ARG A 7 10.57 6.37 2.27
N ASN A 8 10.18 6.70 1.03
CA ASN A 8 9.86 8.06 0.60
C ASN A 8 8.62 8.63 1.30
N LEU A 9 7.67 7.77 1.69
CA LEU A 9 6.51 8.14 2.50
C LEU A 9 6.82 8.25 4.00
N GLY A 10 8.02 7.82 4.43
CA GLY A 10 8.39 7.83 5.85
C GLY A 10 7.84 6.65 6.64
N THR A 11 7.47 5.57 5.96
CA THR A 11 6.87 4.37 6.57
C THR A 11 7.83 3.18 6.50
N PRO A 12 8.03 2.42 7.59
CA PRO A 12 8.76 1.16 7.57
C PRO A 12 8.11 0.14 6.64
N VAL A 13 8.94 -0.61 5.91
CA VAL A 13 8.49 -1.65 4.98
C VAL A 13 8.38 -2.99 5.70
N PHE A 14 7.41 -3.81 5.32
CA PHE A 14 7.34 -5.21 5.72
C PHE A 14 8.49 -6.04 5.11
N SER A 15 8.77 -7.21 5.69
CA SER A 15 9.82 -8.09 5.19
C SER A 15 9.47 -8.64 3.81
N LYS A 16 10.51 -8.89 3.00
CA LYS A 16 10.32 -9.61 1.73
C LYS A 16 9.73 -11.00 1.97
N GLN A 17 10.11 -11.66 3.07
CA GLN A 17 9.58 -12.97 3.46
C GLN A 17 8.06 -12.99 3.60
N LEU A 18 7.44 -11.88 4.04
CA LEU A 18 5.98 -11.80 4.09
C LEU A 18 5.37 -11.94 2.70
N ILE A 19 5.88 -11.19 1.72
CA ILE A 19 5.39 -11.25 0.33
C ILE A 19 5.64 -12.64 -0.27
N ASP A 20 6.84 -13.19 -0.09
CA ASP A 20 7.19 -14.52 -0.58
C ASP A 20 6.29 -15.61 0.04
N SER A 21 5.96 -15.48 1.34
CA SER A 21 5.05 -16.40 2.03
C SER A 21 3.62 -16.28 1.51
N LEU A 22 3.12 -15.06 1.33
CA LEU A 22 1.78 -14.83 0.79
C LEU A 22 1.63 -15.43 -0.62
N GLN A 23 2.61 -15.24 -1.49
CA GLN A 23 2.58 -15.85 -2.83
C GLN A 23 2.66 -17.38 -2.80
N ARG A 24 3.43 -17.94 -1.86
CA ARG A 24 3.53 -19.40 -1.71
C ARG A 24 2.27 -20.03 -1.15
N GLU A 25 1.63 -19.38 -0.16
CA GLU A 25 0.42 -19.91 0.49
C GLU A 25 -0.85 -19.67 -0.35
N PHE A 26 -0.84 -18.61 -1.18
CA PHE A 26 -1.99 -18.21 -2.02
C PHE A 26 -1.56 -17.98 -3.48
N PRO A 27 -1.00 -19.01 -4.15
CA PRO A 27 -0.43 -18.84 -5.49
C PRO A 27 -1.46 -18.47 -6.56
N GLU A 28 -2.71 -18.98 -6.45
CA GLU A 28 -3.79 -18.70 -7.38
C GLU A 28 -4.55 -17.40 -7.08
N ASP A 29 -4.48 -16.97 -5.80
CA ASP A 29 -5.21 -15.81 -5.29
C ASP A 29 -4.35 -14.57 -5.15
N THR A 30 -3.10 -14.61 -5.61
CA THR A 30 -2.18 -13.45 -5.56
C THR A 30 -1.39 -13.31 -6.85
N ASP A 31 -1.09 -12.06 -7.19
CA ASP A 31 -0.12 -11.75 -8.23
C ASP A 31 0.59 -10.41 -7.98
N ILE A 32 1.56 -10.09 -8.84
CA ILE A 32 2.25 -8.80 -8.85
C ILE A 32 2.16 -8.19 -10.25
N LEU A 33 1.43 -7.09 -10.36
CA LEU A 33 1.42 -6.29 -11.57
C LEU A 33 2.53 -5.22 -11.50
N THR A 34 3.35 -5.13 -12.56
CA THR A 34 4.46 -4.16 -12.63
C THR A 34 4.42 -3.40 -13.94
N VAL A 35 4.39 -2.07 -13.84
CA VAL A 35 4.53 -1.17 -15.00
C VAL A 35 6.00 -0.88 -15.24
N ARG A 36 6.41 -0.97 -16.50
CA ARG A 36 7.76 -0.66 -16.96
C ARG A 36 7.74 0.49 -17.97
N ASN A 37 8.72 1.36 -17.86
CA ASN A 37 9.02 2.36 -18.87
C ASN A 37 10.46 2.13 -19.36
N GLU A 38 10.65 1.97 -20.69
CA GLU A 38 11.95 1.66 -21.28
C GLU A 38 12.66 0.46 -20.60
N GLY A 39 11.91 -0.61 -20.32
CA GLY A 39 12.42 -1.80 -19.66
C GLY A 39 12.62 -1.68 -18.13
N LYS A 40 12.58 -0.47 -17.57
CA LYS A 40 12.78 -0.22 -16.13
C LYS A 40 11.44 -0.21 -15.38
N ALA A 41 11.33 -0.97 -14.31
CA ALA A 41 10.14 -0.98 -13.47
C ALA A 41 9.96 0.38 -12.77
N VAL A 42 8.76 0.98 -12.90
CA VAL A 42 8.42 2.32 -12.38
C VAL A 42 7.33 2.30 -11.32
N SER A 43 6.34 1.43 -11.43
CA SER A 43 5.34 1.18 -10.38
C SER A 43 5.03 -0.31 -10.31
N SER A 44 4.53 -0.75 -9.15
CA SER A 44 4.20 -2.16 -8.93
C SER A 44 3.18 -2.28 -7.79
N VAL A 45 2.32 -3.29 -7.88
CA VAL A 45 1.34 -3.61 -6.85
C VAL A 45 1.20 -5.11 -6.68
N PHE A 46 1.15 -5.55 -5.43
CA PHE A 46 0.80 -6.90 -5.02
C PHE A 46 -0.70 -6.96 -4.79
N ASN A 47 -1.36 -7.90 -5.44
CA ASN A 47 -2.81 -8.02 -5.46
C ASN A 47 -3.26 -9.29 -4.78
N PHE A 48 -4.44 -9.21 -4.18
CA PHE A 48 -5.22 -10.37 -3.74
C PHE A 48 -6.49 -10.49 -4.56
N TYR A 49 -6.90 -11.72 -4.82
CA TYR A 49 -8.17 -12.07 -5.45
C TYR A 49 -8.97 -12.96 -4.52
N PHE A 50 -10.21 -12.59 -4.23
CA PHE A 50 -11.05 -13.38 -3.34
C PHE A 50 -12.53 -13.15 -3.62
N LYS A 51 -13.27 -14.23 -3.87
CA LYS A 51 -14.74 -14.21 -4.09
C LYS A 51 -15.19 -13.14 -5.09
N GLY A 52 -14.51 -13.07 -6.24
CA GLY A 52 -14.84 -12.12 -7.29
C GLY A 52 -14.44 -10.68 -7.01
N GLN A 53 -13.57 -10.46 -6.02
CA GLN A 53 -12.96 -9.16 -5.71
C GLN A 53 -11.48 -9.16 -6.02
N VAL A 54 -10.97 -8.01 -6.46
CA VAL A 54 -9.52 -7.72 -6.49
C VAL A 54 -9.20 -6.63 -5.47
N LEU A 55 -8.17 -6.86 -4.67
CA LEU A 55 -7.65 -5.94 -3.67
C LEU A 55 -6.17 -5.65 -3.95
N PRO A 56 -5.82 -4.48 -4.53
CA PRO A 56 -4.43 -4.01 -4.62
C PRO A 56 -3.94 -3.59 -3.24
N TYR A 57 -3.12 -4.41 -2.61
CA TYR A 57 -2.78 -4.26 -1.19
C TYR A 57 -1.45 -3.57 -0.94
N TYR A 58 -0.35 -4.06 -1.55
CA TYR A 58 0.99 -3.52 -1.36
C TYR A 58 1.48 -2.87 -2.65
N GLY A 59 1.15 -1.59 -2.84
CA GLY A 59 1.51 -0.86 -4.04
C GLY A 59 2.55 0.23 -3.80
N GLY A 60 3.21 0.66 -4.87
CA GLY A 60 4.12 1.78 -4.84
C GLY A 60 4.65 2.17 -6.21
N GLY A 61 5.16 3.40 -6.29
CA GLY A 61 5.83 3.94 -7.45
C GLY A 61 7.18 4.55 -7.10
N LYS A 62 8.09 4.57 -8.07
CA LYS A 62 9.32 5.35 -8.00
C LYS A 62 9.01 6.84 -8.15
N PRO A 63 9.96 7.76 -7.86
CA PRO A 63 9.72 9.21 -8.00
C PRO A 63 9.14 9.61 -9.36
N GLN A 64 9.65 9.04 -10.47
CA GLN A 64 9.17 9.33 -11.83
C GLN A 64 7.77 8.76 -12.14
N ALA A 65 7.23 7.89 -11.31
CA ALA A 65 5.89 7.31 -11.50
C ALA A 65 4.79 8.37 -11.59
N ARG A 66 4.99 9.50 -10.90
CA ARG A 66 4.04 10.63 -10.90
C ARG A 66 3.99 11.31 -12.26
N GLU A 67 5.15 11.65 -12.83
CA GLU A 67 5.25 12.31 -14.14
C GLU A 67 4.73 11.39 -15.25
N LEU A 68 5.06 10.11 -15.17
CA LEU A 68 4.63 9.08 -16.10
C LEU A 68 3.17 8.64 -15.91
N LYS A 69 2.49 9.14 -14.87
CA LYS A 69 1.14 8.66 -14.46
C LYS A 69 1.04 7.14 -14.40
N SER A 70 2.16 6.48 -14.06
CA SER A 70 2.25 5.03 -14.11
C SER A 70 1.42 4.33 -13.04
N ASN A 71 1.06 5.00 -11.93
CA ASN A 71 0.13 4.46 -10.94
C ASN A 71 -1.29 4.41 -11.50
N ASP A 72 -1.73 5.44 -12.22
CA ASP A 72 -3.05 5.46 -12.85
C ASP A 72 -3.15 4.36 -13.91
N TYR A 73 -2.12 4.24 -14.76
CA TYR A 73 -2.03 3.17 -15.74
C TYR A 73 -2.02 1.79 -15.09
N MET A 74 -1.28 1.63 -14.00
CA MET A 74 -1.20 0.38 -13.24
C MET A 74 -2.57 -0.07 -12.70
N TYR A 75 -3.32 0.83 -12.06
CA TYR A 75 -4.64 0.51 -11.53
C TYR A 75 -5.65 0.25 -12.66
N TYR A 76 -5.60 1.01 -13.74
CA TYR A 76 -6.43 0.75 -14.91
C TYR A 76 -6.17 -0.64 -15.51
N GLN A 77 -4.90 -1.01 -15.69
CA GLN A 77 -4.52 -2.32 -16.21
C GLN A 77 -4.91 -3.45 -15.24
N LEU A 78 -4.80 -3.21 -13.94
CA LEU A 78 -5.26 -4.17 -12.94
C LEU A 78 -6.77 -4.38 -12.99
N MET A 79 -7.57 -3.33 -13.16
CA MET A 79 -9.02 -3.46 -13.35
C MET A 79 -9.35 -4.27 -14.60
N CYS A 80 -8.68 -3.99 -15.72
CA CYS A 80 -8.85 -4.75 -16.95
C CYS A 80 -8.49 -6.23 -16.77
N HIS A 81 -7.37 -6.52 -16.11
CA HIS A 81 -6.91 -7.88 -15.84
C HIS A 81 -7.89 -8.61 -14.89
N ALA A 82 -8.32 -7.96 -13.82
CA ALA A 82 -9.24 -8.52 -12.85
C ALA A 82 -10.57 -8.95 -13.48
N VAL A 83 -11.11 -8.13 -14.40
CA VAL A 83 -12.35 -8.47 -15.12
C VAL A 83 -12.13 -9.59 -16.14
N ARG A 84 -11.08 -9.50 -16.96
CA ARG A 84 -10.90 -10.39 -18.10
C ARG A 84 -10.35 -11.77 -17.74
N GLU A 85 -9.40 -11.81 -16.81
CA GLU A 85 -8.61 -13.01 -16.50
C GLU A 85 -8.98 -13.64 -15.15
N LYS A 86 -9.50 -12.82 -14.21
CA LYS A 86 -9.83 -13.27 -12.85
C LYS A 86 -11.33 -13.28 -12.55
N ALA A 87 -12.18 -12.91 -13.53
CA ALA A 87 -13.64 -12.85 -13.41
C ALA A 87 -14.13 -12.05 -12.17
N CYS A 88 -13.40 -11.00 -11.81
CA CYS A 88 -13.77 -10.14 -10.69
C CYS A 88 -14.87 -9.15 -11.09
N ASN A 89 -15.83 -8.96 -10.20
CA ASN A 89 -16.92 -8.00 -10.34
C ASN A 89 -16.75 -6.78 -9.43
N PHE A 90 -15.83 -6.86 -8.47
CA PHE A 90 -15.57 -5.80 -7.50
C PHE A 90 -14.08 -5.45 -7.46
N TYR A 91 -13.83 -4.15 -7.30
CA TYR A 91 -12.49 -3.61 -7.12
C TYR A 91 -12.45 -2.86 -5.80
N ASP A 92 -11.75 -3.42 -4.81
CA ASP A 92 -11.59 -2.84 -3.49
C ASP A 92 -10.28 -2.05 -3.40
N PHE A 93 -10.36 -0.73 -3.39
CA PHE A 93 -9.19 0.13 -3.22
C PHE A 93 -8.62 0.13 -1.79
N GLY A 94 -9.17 -0.67 -0.88
CA GLY A 94 -8.75 -0.75 0.52
C GLY A 94 -9.05 0.53 1.31
N ARG A 95 -8.60 0.54 2.53
CA ARG A 95 -8.90 1.60 3.50
C ARG A 95 -8.24 2.93 3.14
N SER A 96 -8.91 4.02 3.50
CA SER A 96 -8.37 5.37 3.52
C SER A 96 -8.92 6.15 4.69
N LYS A 97 -8.13 7.06 5.26
CA LYS A 97 -8.66 8.04 6.20
C LYS A 97 -9.38 9.13 5.40
N LEU A 98 -10.53 9.57 5.88
CA LEU A 98 -11.21 10.74 5.32
C LEU A 98 -10.24 11.92 5.22
N ASP A 99 -10.42 12.75 4.22
CA ASP A 99 -9.62 13.96 3.94
C ASP A 99 -8.11 13.69 3.73
N SER A 100 -7.71 12.44 3.51
CA SER A 100 -6.34 12.11 3.10
C SER A 100 -6.15 12.21 1.58
N GLY A 101 -4.91 12.43 1.13
CA GLY A 101 -4.58 12.40 -0.28
C GLY A 101 -4.92 11.06 -0.97
N ALA A 102 -4.80 9.94 -0.23
CA ALA A 102 -5.20 8.62 -0.71
C ALA A 102 -6.72 8.53 -0.91
N TYR A 103 -7.51 9.10 0.01
CA TYR A 103 -8.96 9.18 -0.13
C TYR A 103 -9.36 9.99 -1.37
N SER A 104 -8.82 11.21 -1.50
CA SER A 104 -9.08 12.07 -2.65
C SER A 104 -8.70 11.40 -3.98
N TYR A 105 -7.55 10.72 -4.03
CA TYR A 105 -7.12 9.96 -5.20
C TYR A 105 -8.14 8.89 -5.61
N LYS A 106 -8.63 8.11 -4.64
CA LYS A 106 -9.63 7.05 -4.91
C LYS A 106 -10.97 7.62 -5.38
N LYS A 107 -11.40 8.75 -4.83
CA LYS A 107 -12.62 9.44 -5.27
C LYS A 107 -12.58 9.85 -6.75
N HIS A 108 -11.41 10.22 -7.29
CA HIS A 108 -11.27 10.53 -8.72
C HIS A 108 -11.54 9.33 -9.64
N TRP A 109 -11.44 8.09 -9.10
CA TRP A 109 -11.82 6.87 -9.82
C TRP A 109 -13.31 6.58 -9.78
N GLY A 110 -14.13 7.41 -9.14
CA GLY A 110 -15.57 7.21 -8.99
C GLY A 110 -15.94 6.12 -7.98
N MET A 111 -15.01 5.77 -7.07
CA MET A 111 -15.27 4.74 -6.06
C MET A 111 -16.33 5.19 -5.06
N GLN A 112 -17.17 4.24 -4.66
CA GLN A 112 -18.14 4.44 -3.58
C GLN A 112 -17.47 4.19 -2.24
N ASP A 113 -17.78 5.04 -1.26
CA ASP A 113 -17.25 4.92 0.09
C ASP A 113 -18.12 3.96 0.89
N GLU A 114 -17.45 3.12 1.66
CA GLU A 114 -18.07 2.32 2.71
C GLU A 114 -17.43 2.64 4.04
N LEU A 115 -18.22 3.03 5.03
CA LEU A 115 -17.73 3.36 6.35
C LEU A 115 -17.32 2.10 7.09
N LEU A 116 -16.07 2.08 7.55
CA LEU A 116 -15.56 1.01 8.40
C LEU A 116 -15.75 1.39 9.87
N HIS A 117 -16.49 0.56 10.59
CA HIS A 117 -16.73 0.73 12.01
C HIS A 117 -15.70 -0.02 12.83
N TYR A 118 -15.00 0.68 13.72
CA TYR A 118 -14.02 0.10 14.64
C TYR A 118 -14.52 0.21 16.06
N GLN A 119 -14.35 -0.86 16.83
CA GLN A 119 -14.59 -0.88 18.27
C GLN A 119 -13.26 -1.09 18.97
N PHE A 120 -13.02 -0.34 20.04
CA PHE A 120 -11.82 -0.44 20.86
C PHE A 120 -12.20 -0.71 22.30
N TYR A 121 -11.63 -1.74 22.89
CA TYR A 121 -11.71 -2.01 24.31
C TYR A 121 -10.37 -1.67 24.97
N LEU A 122 -10.36 -0.62 25.79
CA LEU A 122 -9.14 -0.16 26.47
C LEU A 122 -8.96 -0.92 27.79
N ILE A 123 -7.89 -1.72 27.90
CA ILE A 123 -7.63 -2.54 29.09
C ILE A 123 -6.87 -1.71 30.16
N LYS A 124 -5.84 -0.95 29.75
CA LYS A 124 -4.97 -0.18 30.67
C LYS A 124 -4.84 1.28 30.28
N ALA A 125 -5.15 1.64 29.05
CA ALA A 125 -5.07 3.01 28.56
C ALA A 125 -6.39 3.74 28.79
N GLU A 126 -6.34 5.01 29.17
CA GLU A 126 -7.54 5.86 29.36
C GLU A 126 -8.01 6.47 28.03
N GLN A 127 -7.12 6.52 27.02
CA GLN A 127 -7.41 7.13 25.74
C GLN A 127 -6.78 6.32 24.60
N LEU A 128 -7.40 6.38 23.42
CA LEU A 128 -6.82 5.81 22.20
C LEU A 128 -5.52 6.53 21.83
N ALA A 129 -4.50 5.75 21.49
CA ALA A 129 -3.26 6.32 20.97
C ALA A 129 -3.52 7.02 19.62
N ASN A 130 -3.11 8.29 19.51
CA ASN A 130 -3.16 9.00 18.25
C ASN A 130 -1.99 8.56 17.36
N LEU A 131 -2.22 7.54 16.54
CA LEU A 131 -1.25 6.99 15.56
C LEU A 131 -1.31 7.71 14.20
N SER A 132 -1.91 8.91 14.15
CA SER A 132 -1.96 9.68 12.90
C SER A 132 -0.55 10.10 12.47
N PRO A 133 -0.19 9.98 11.17
CA PRO A 133 1.05 10.55 10.63
C PRO A 133 1.18 12.07 10.86
N ASN A 134 0.04 12.76 11.05
CA ASN A 134 0.00 14.20 11.35
C ASN A 134 0.35 14.52 12.81
N ASN A 135 0.53 13.52 13.67
CA ASN A 135 0.96 13.75 15.05
C ASN A 135 2.41 14.27 15.05
N PRO A 136 2.69 15.43 15.68
CA PRO A 136 4.03 16.03 15.72
C PRO A 136 5.13 15.08 16.23
N LYS A 137 4.80 14.15 17.12
CA LYS A 137 5.74 13.14 17.63
C LYS A 137 6.30 12.23 16.52
N TYR A 138 5.52 11.94 15.50
CA TYR A 138 5.93 11.09 14.40
C TYR A 138 6.54 11.86 13.23
N GLN A 139 6.34 13.18 13.15
CA GLN A 139 6.86 14.02 12.08
C GLN A 139 8.39 13.98 11.97
N LEU A 140 9.08 14.03 13.12
CA LEU A 140 10.54 13.95 13.14
C LEU A 140 11.01 12.57 12.65
N PHE A 141 10.38 11.50 13.15
CA PHE A 141 10.69 10.13 12.72
C PHE A 141 10.49 9.98 11.21
N ILE A 142 9.34 10.44 10.67
CA ILE A 142 9.03 10.40 9.23
C ILE A 142 10.12 11.11 8.42
N LYS A 143 10.49 12.34 8.80
CA LYS A 143 11.55 13.12 8.12
C LYS A 143 12.91 12.42 8.15
N LEU A 144 13.28 11.83 9.28
CA LEU A 144 14.53 11.07 9.41
C LEU A 144 14.48 9.78 8.55
N TRP A 145 13.36 9.05 8.61
CA TRP A 145 13.17 7.83 7.83
C TRP A 145 13.29 8.06 6.32
N GLN A 146 12.70 9.13 5.82
CA GLN A 146 12.76 9.54 4.41
C GLN A 146 14.19 9.77 3.91
N LYS A 147 15.10 10.16 4.80
CA LYS A 147 16.52 10.41 4.48
C LYS A 147 17.41 9.16 4.56
N LEU A 148 16.90 8.05 5.09
CA LEU A 148 17.69 6.83 5.22
C LEU A 148 18.10 6.27 3.84
N PRO A 149 19.34 5.75 3.70
CA PRO A 149 19.69 4.91 2.58
C PRO A 149 18.72 3.72 2.45
N LEU A 150 18.38 3.35 1.22
CA LEU A 150 17.37 2.31 0.96
C LEU A 150 17.76 0.95 1.58
N ALA A 151 19.06 0.63 1.61
CA ALA A 151 19.55 -0.59 2.23
C ALA A 151 19.23 -0.62 3.74
N ILE A 152 19.45 0.50 4.43
CA ILE A 152 19.17 0.64 5.87
C ILE A 152 17.67 0.56 6.13
N SER A 153 16.84 1.25 5.35
CA SER A 153 15.39 1.20 5.51
C SER A 153 14.81 -0.20 5.26
N ARG A 154 15.39 -0.98 4.34
CA ARG A 154 15.02 -2.39 4.10
C ARG A 154 15.42 -3.32 5.23
N TRP A 155 16.56 -3.07 5.87
CA TRP A 155 17.04 -3.89 6.97
C TRP A 155 16.30 -3.57 8.27
N LEU A 156 16.07 -2.30 8.56
CA LEU A 156 15.44 -1.85 9.80
C LEU A 156 13.90 -1.90 9.72
N GLY A 157 13.33 -1.66 8.53
CA GLY A 157 11.89 -1.58 8.30
C GLY A 157 11.10 -2.77 8.86
N PRO A 158 11.47 -4.03 8.52
CA PRO A 158 10.75 -5.20 9.02
C PRO A 158 10.72 -5.32 10.54
N LYS A 159 11.79 -4.88 11.22
CA LYS A 159 11.88 -4.91 12.69
C LYS A 159 10.95 -3.88 13.32
N LEU A 160 10.80 -2.71 12.70
CA LEU A 160 9.92 -1.65 13.20
C LEU A 160 8.46 -1.86 12.79
N ALA A 161 8.22 -2.41 11.61
CA ALA A 161 6.87 -2.67 11.11
C ALA A 161 6.09 -3.64 12.03
N HIS A 162 6.79 -4.55 12.72
CA HIS A 162 6.21 -5.45 13.71
C HIS A 162 5.49 -4.71 14.86
N TYR A 163 5.94 -3.51 15.19
CA TYR A 163 5.37 -2.69 16.28
C TYR A 163 4.35 -1.65 15.79
N LEU A 164 4.14 -1.53 14.49
CA LEU A 164 3.26 -0.52 13.88
C LEU A 164 1.98 -1.10 13.28
N GLY A 165 1.84 -2.43 13.25
CA GLY A 165 0.70 -3.18 12.70
C GLY A 165 -0.40 -3.44 13.70
#